data_832f4fc5f92ddff94269b1fdfd3a0682
#
_entry.id   832f4fc5f92ddff94269b1fdfd3a0682
#
_cell.length_a   1.000
_cell.length_b   1.000
_cell.length_c   1.000
_cell.angle_alpha   90.00
_cell.angle_beta   90.00
_cell.angle_gamma   90.00
#
_symmetry.space_group_name_H-M   'P 1'
#
loop_
_entity.id
_entity.type
_entity.pdbx_description
1 polymer ?
#
loop_
_entity_poly.entity_id
_entity_poly.type
_entity_poly.pdbx_seq_one_letter_code
_entity_poly.pdbx_strand_id
1 'polypeptide(L)'
;VSLSGDANARNLVGLFNYSGDYLVSGIPQRLPFAIATPEGPPAVDGPPTLTVQLHRDQQPVGEPIVLERHADGTPIAYYPMVTTFTETGVWSITTDLDGQESSQNFMVQAPDTVPLRQVGQPMVPIDSPTVDNARGVDPICTSVPPCSLHTQTLAAALATREPVALLISTPQFCQSGVCGPVLDTLIGFMPEFTSVRFVHAEVYNRPNNGGDPAAGGVTDTVTA
;
A
#
# COMPACT_ATOMS: atom_id res chain seq x y z
N VAL A 1 24.05 -27.18 -1.70
CA VAL A 1 24.19 -26.30 -2.87
C VAL A 1 24.17 -24.88 -2.33
N SER A 2 25.36 -24.23 -2.24
CA SER A 2 25.47 -22.81 -1.90
C SER A 2 24.96 -22.02 -3.09
N LEU A 3 23.83 -21.37 -2.91
CA LEU A 3 23.41 -20.31 -3.79
C LEU A 3 24.21 -19.05 -3.41
N SER A 4 25.38 -18.88 -4.00
CA SER A 4 26.10 -17.61 -3.98
C SER A 4 25.38 -16.65 -4.93
N GLY A 5 24.28 -16.06 -4.50
CA GLY A 5 23.68 -14.93 -5.20
C GLY A 5 24.65 -13.76 -5.14
N ASP A 6 24.83 -13.08 -6.27
CA ASP A 6 25.59 -11.83 -6.30
C ASP A 6 24.92 -10.83 -5.36
N ALA A 7 25.62 -10.40 -4.30
CA ALA A 7 25.10 -9.46 -3.33
C ALA A 7 24.74 -8.08 -3.95
N ASN A 8 25.19 -7.83 -5.17
CA ASN A 8 24.89 -6.65 -5.96
C ASN A 8 23.78 -6.87 -6.99
N ALA A 9 23.24 -8.10 -7.11
CA ALA A 9 22.12 -8.35 -8.01
C ALA A 9 20.96 -7.44 -7.66
N ARG A 10 20.36 -6.81 -8.69
CA ARG A 10 19.18 -5.96 -8.51
C ARG A 10 17.93 -6.74 -8.87
N ASN A 11 16.90 -6.62 -8.05
CA ASN A 11 15.61 -7.28 -8.25
C ASN A 11 14.48 -6.27 -8.31
N LEU A 12 13.53 -6.54 -9.18
CA LEU A 12 12.23 -5.86 -9.16
C LEU A 12 11.43 -6.39 -7.98
N VAL A 13 10.90 -5.51 -7.15
CA VAL A 13 10.07 -5.85 -6.00
C VAL A 13 8.76 -5.07 -6.07
N GLY A 14 7.64 -5.77 -5.85
CA GLY A 14 6.33 -5.13 -5.76
C GLY A 14 6.11 -4.52 -4.38
N LEU A 15 5.65 -3.30 -4.35
CA LEU A 15 5.33 -2.57 -3.13
C LEU A 15 3.85 -2.72 -2.73
N PHE A 16 3.16 -3.74 -3.21
CA PHE A 16 1.70 -3.91 -3.07
C PHE A 16 1.29 -5.22 -2.38
N ASN A 17 2.22 -6.11 -2.07
CA ASN A 17 1.92 -7.50 -1.69
C ASN A 17 2.46 -7.87 -0.30
N TYR A 18 2.30 -6.98 0.69
CA TYR A 18 2.87 -7.24 2.02
C TYR A 18 2.09 -8.22 2.89
N SER A 19 0.81 -8.49 2.61
CA SER A 19 -0.02 -9.30 3.50
C SER A 19 -1.12 -10.11 2.83
N GLY A 20 -1.14 -10.21 1.51
CA GLY A 20 -2.15 -11.00 0.80
C GLY A 20 -2.29 -10.64 -0.67
N ASP A 21 -2.96 -11.50 -1.40
CA ASP A 21 -3.21 -11.35 -2.82
C ASP A 21 -4.54 -10.60 -3.00
N TYR A 22 -4.48 -9.28 -3.19
CA TYR A 22 -5.67 -8.43 -3.31
C TYR A 22 -5.90 -7.90 -4.73
N LEU A 23 -5.04 -8.28 -5.67
CA LEU A 23 -5.20 -7.92 -7.07
C LEU A 23 -6.37 -8.70 -7.68
N VAL A 24 -7.18 -8.00 -8.45
CA VAL A 24 -8.39 -8.59 -9.07
C VAL A 24 -8.39 -8.41 -10.58
N SER A 25 -9.08 -9.33 -11.26
CA SER A 25 -9.31 -9.25 -12.70
C SER A 25 -10.47 -8.29 -13.04
N GLY A 26 -10.50 -7.79 -14.27
CA GLY A 26 -11.60 -6.99 -14.82
C GLY A 26 -11.67 -5.53 -14.35
N ILE A 27 -10.82 -5.12 -13.42
CA ILE A 27 -10.78 -3.76 -12.83
C ILE A 27 -9.36 -3.21 -12.96
N PRO A 28 -9.18 -1.92 -13.31
CA PRO A 28 -7.85 -1.31 -13.33
C PRO A 28 -7.16 -1.42 -11.97
N GLN A 29 -5.94 -1.95 -11.96
CA GLN A 29 -5.11 -2.13 -10.78
C GLN A 29 -3.87 -1.24 -10.88
N ARG A 30 -3.46 -0.63 -9.78
CA ARG A 30 -2.22 0.13 -9.69
C ARG A 30 -1.20 -0.66 -8.87
N LEU A 31 -0.11 -1.05 -9.52
CA LEU A 31 0.97 -1.84 -8.93
C LEU A 31 2.25 -0.99 -8.89
N PRO A 32 2.65 -0.46 -7.75
CA PRO A 32 3.96 0.18 -7.62
C PRO A 32 5.06 -0.88 -7.46
N PHE A 33 6.16 -0.69 -8.19
CA PHE A 33 7.37 -1.51 -8.08
C PHE A 33 8.55 -0.65 -7.65
N ALA A 34 9.55 -1.27 -7.05
CA ALA A 34 10.84 -0.67 -6.77
C ALA A 34 11.97 -1.63 -7.18
N ILE A 35 13.18 -1.14 -7.17
CA ILE A 35 14.38 -1.96 -7.35
C ILE A 35 15.03 -2.11 -5.98
N ALA A 36 15.41 -3.35 -5.62
CA ALA A 36 16.10 -3.63 -4.38
C ALA A 36 17.25 -4.61 -4.61
N THR A 37 18.24 -4.62 -3.73
CA THR A 37 19.19 -5.73 -3.63
C THR A 37 18.57 -6.87 -2.83
N PRO A 38 19.05 -8.13 -2.95
CA PRO A 38 18.41 -9.28 -2.32
C PRO A 38 18.17 -9.16 -0.80
N GLU A 39 19.05 -8.45 -0.10
CA GLU A 39 19.00 -8.29 1.35
C GLU A 39 18.86 -6.81 1.79
N GLY A 40 18.69 -5.91 0.82
CA GLY A 40 18.64 -4.47 1.06
C GLY A 40 17.24 -3.86 0.97
N PRO A 41 17.07 -2.65 1.50
CA PRO A 41 15.85 -1.89 1.28
C PRO A 41 15.74 -1.49 -0.19
N PRO A 42 14.53 -1.07 -0.65
CA PRO A 42 14.38 -0.49 -1.96
C PRO A 42 15.35 0.67 -2.20
N ALA A 43 15.88 0.75 -3.41
CA ALA A 43 16.85 1.78 -3.79
C ALA A 43 16.20 3.17 -3.81
N VAL A 44 16.97 4.17 -3.37
CA VAL A 44 16.55 5.58 -3.40
C VAL A 44 16.55 6.14 -4.83
N ASP A 45 17.27 5.48 -5.75
CA ASP A 45 17.41 5.88 -7.14
C ASP A 45 17.35 4.66 -8.08
N GLY A 46 17.25 4.90 -9.39
CA GLY A 46 17.18 3.86 -10.40
C GLY A 46 17.15 4.45 -11.81
N PRO A 47 17.06 3.62 -12.86
CA PRO A 47 16.97 4.10 -14.22
C PRO A 47 15.70 4.98 -14.40
N PRO A 48 15.70 5.94 -15.35
CA PRO A 48 14.54 6.82 -15.56
C PRO A 48 13.30 6.06 -16.01
N THR A 49 13.48 4.91 -16.65
CA THR A 49 12.38 4.04 -17.09
C THR A 49 12.75 2.57 -16.89
N LEU A 50 11.73 1.73 -16.72
CA LEU A 50 11.83 0.26 -16.77
C LEU A 50 10.92 -0.26 -17.87
N THR A 51 11.44 -1.13 -18.73
CA THR A 51 10.61 -1.91 -19.66
C THR A 51 10.27 -3.24 -19.01
N VAL A 52 8.99 -3.50 -18.82
CA VAL A 52 8.50 -4.72 -18.18
C VAL A 52 7.62 -5.53 -19.13
N GLN A 53 7.62 -6.84 -18.97
CA GLN A 53 6.73 -7.76 -19.69
C GLN A 53 5.85 -8.50 -18.69
N LEU A 54 4.54 -8.47 -18.91
CA LEU A 54 3.60 -9.32 -18.18
C LEU A 54 3.57 -10.72 -18.79
N HIS A 55 3.44 -11.71 -17.92
CA HIS A 55 3.27 -13.10 -18.30
C HIS A 55 2.12 -13.74 -17.52
N ARG A 56 1.46 -14.70 -18.14
CA ARG A 56 0.55 -15.62 -17.49
C ARG A 56 0.90 -17.05 -17.94
N ASP A 57 1.00 -17.95 -16.98
CA ASP A 57 1.42 -19.33 -17.24
C ASP A 57 2.73 -19.39 -18.08
N GLN A 58 3.68 -18.51 -17.78
CA GLN A 58 4.98 -18.33 -18.47
C GLN A 58 4.87 -17.86 -19.92
N GLN A 59 3.70 -17.49 -20.40
CA GLN A 59 3.52 -16.93 -21.74
C GLN A 59 3.38 -15.39 -21.64
N PRO A 60 4.06 -14.64 -22.52
CA PRO A 60 3.93 -13.19 -22.53
C PRO A 60 2.50 -12.76 -22.87
N VAL A 61 2.01 -11.75 -22.19
CA VAL A 61 0.68 -11.17 -22.38
C VAL A 61 0.82 -9.69 -22.74
N GLY A 62 0.29 -9.32 -23.91
CA GLY A 62 0.36 -7.95 -24.41
C GLY A 62 1.78 -7.56 -24.85
N GLU A 63 1.92 -6.28 -25.19
CA GLU A 63 3.21 -5.69 -25.52
C GLU A 63 3.96 -5.28 -24.23
N PRO A 64 5.30 -5.18 -24.27
CA PRO A 64 6.08 -4.64 -23.17
C PRO A 64 5.60 -3.25 -22.74
N ILE A 65 5.59 -2.99 -21.44
CA ILE A 65 5.12 -1.73 -20.85
C ILE A 65 6.35 -0.94 -20.35
N VAL A 66 6.42 0.34 -20.73
CA VAL A 66 7.45 1.24 -20.19
C VAL A 66 6.89 1.94 -18.95
N LEU A 67 7.56 1.76 -17.82
CA LEU A 67 7.23 2.40 -16.55
C LEU A 67 8.19 3.57 -16.33
N GLU A 68 7.65 4.72 -15.94
CA GLU A 68 8.44 5.89 -15.59
C GLU A 68 8.81 5.86 -14.10
N ARG A 69 10.02 6.33 -13.79
CA ARG A 69 10.48 6.48 -12.41
C ARG A 69 9.81 7.67 -11.75
N HIS A 70 9.31 7.45 -10.52
CA HIS A 70 8.87 8.47 -9.59
C HIS A 70 9.81 8.47 -8.39
N ALA A 71 10.48 9.58 -8.11
CA ALA A 71 11.41 9.73 -6.99
C ALA A 71 11.26 11.07 -6.26
N ASP A 72 10.66 12.07 -6.89
CA ASP A 72 10.53 13.41 -6.32
C ASP A 72 9.56 13.40 -5.12
N GLY A 73 10.07 13.83 -3.97
CA GLY A 73 9.28 13.87 -2.73
C GLY A 73 9.02 12.50 -2.09
N THR A 74 9.63 11.42 -2.58
CA THR A 74 9.49 10.08 -2.01
C THR A 74 10.80 9.55 -1.43
N PRO A 75 10.77 8.74 -0.35
CA PRO A 75 11.99 8.22 0.27
C PRO A 75 12.71 7.17 -0.59
N ILE A 76 12.03 6.57 -1.56
CA ILE A 76 12.57 5.58 -2.50
C ILE A 76 12.07 5.88 -3.91
N ALA A 77 12.84 5.47 -4.91
CA ALA A 77 12.36 5.47 -6.29
C ALA A 77 11.36 4.32 -6.50
N TYR A 78 10.26 4.61 -7.20
CA TYR A 78 9.28 3.59 -7.55
C TYR A 78 8.74 3.77 -8.97
N TYR A 79 8.18 2.70 -9.52
CA TYR A 79 7.70 2.59 -10.90
C TYR A 79 6.24 2.12 -10.87
N PRO A 80 5.27 3.04 -10.99
CA PRO A 80 3.86 2.66 -10.97
C PRO A 80 3.45 2.06 -12.30
N MET A 81 2.82 0.90 -12.26
CA MET A 81 2.12 0.29 -13.39
C MET A 81 0.61 0.37 -13.14
N VAL A 82 -0.14 0.79 -14.15
CA VAL A 82 -1.61 0.66 -14.15
C VAL A 82 -2.00 -0.28 -15.26
N THR A 83 -2.69 -1.36 -14.92
CA THR A 83 -3.13 -2.37 -15.88
C THR A 83 -4.45 -2.99 -15.46
N THR A 84 -5.13 -3.65 -16.40
CA THR A 84 -6.32 -4.48 -16.11
C THR A 84 -6.01 -5.91 -16.49
N PHE A 85 -6.01 -6.80 -15.51
CA PHE A 85 -5.85 -8.23 -15.75
C PHE A 85 -7.15 -8.80 -16.30
N THR A 86 -7.08 -9.51 -17.40
CA THR A 86 -8.27 -10.09 -18.06
C THR A 86 -8.74 -11.39 -17.42
N GLU A 87 -7.86 -12.07 -16.71
CA GLU A 87 -8.10 -13.40 -16.15
C GLU A 87 -7.48 -13.54 -14.76
N THR A 88 -8.05 -14.42 -13.96
CA THR A 88 -7.52 -14.82 -12.65
C THR A 88 -6.35 -15.80 -12.79
N GLY A 89 -5.60 -15.99 -11.72
CA GLY A 89 -4.50 -16.95 -11.63
C GLY A 89 -3.14 -16.32 -11.34
N VAL A 90 -2.09 -17.10 -11.52
CA VAL A 90 -0.70 -16.65 -11.29
C VAL A 90 -0.23 -15.84 -12.51
N TRP A 91 0.15 -14.62 -12.24
CA TRP A 91 0.81 -13.73 -13.17
C TRP A 91 2.26 -13.50 -12.74
N SER A 92 3.07 -13.13 -13.69
CA SER A 92 4.42 -12.64 -13.41
C SER A 92 4.73 -11.40 -14.22
N ILE A 93 5.68 -10.64 -13.72
CA ILE A 93 6.26 -9.50 -14.42
C ILE A 93 7.77 -9.72 -14.50
N THR A 94 8.37 -9.48 -15.66
CA THR A 94 9.81 -9.57 -15.87
C THR A 94 10.36 -8.25 -16.37
N THR A 95 11.62 -8.00 -16.06
CA THR A 95 12.40 -6.86 -16.59
C THR A 95 13.87 -7.24 -16.61
N ASP A 96 14.64 -6.62 -17.50
CA ASP A 96 16.10 -6.68 -17.46
C ASP A 96 16.67 -5.58 -16.57
N LEU A 97 17.49 -5.95 -15.63
CA LEU A 97 18.25 -5.06 -14.77
C LEU A 97 19.75 -5.33 -14.95
N ASP A 98 20.41 -4.45 -15.70
CA ASP A 98 21.86 -4.56 -15.97
C ASP A 98 22.28 -5.87 -16.67
N GLY A 99 21.44 -6.38 -17.57
CA GLY A 99 21.69 -7.63 -18.29
C GLY A 99 21.29 -8.89 -17.51
N GLN A 100 20.59 -8.74 -16.39
CA GLN A 100 20.02 -9.84 -15.63
C GLN A 100 18.48 -9.74 -15.62
N GLU A 101 17.81 -10.80 -15.97
CA GLU A 101 16.37 -10.87 -15.87
C GLU A 101 15.94 -10.96 -14.40
N SER A 102 15.08 -10.04 -13.99
CA SER A 102 14.39 -10.09 -12.71
C SER A 102 12.92 -10.39 -12.93
N SER A 103 12.36 -11.28 -12.12
CA SER A 103 10.96 -11.71 -12.20
C SER A 103 10.29 -11.66 -10.84
N GLN A 104 9.01 -11.24 -10.83
CA GLN A 104 8.16 -11.30 -9.65
C GLN A 104 6.81 -11.92 -10.00
N ASN A 105 6.37 -12.88 -9.19
CA ASN A 105 5.06 -13.51 -9.30
C ASN A 105 4.07 -12.85 -8.35
N PHE A 106 2.80 -12.83 -8.76
CA PHE A 106 1.68 -12.39 -7.94
C PHE A 106 0.39 -13.10 -8.37
N MET A 107 -0.59 -13.14 -7.46
CA MET A 107 -1.89 -13.75 -7.72
C MET A 107 -2.90 -12.69 -8.12
N VAL A 108 -3.70 -12.96 -9.14
CA VAL A 108 -4.88 -12.18 -9.52
C VAL A 108 -6.13 -13.02 -9.25
N GLN A 109 -7.05 -12.48 -8.46
CA GLN A 109 -8.24 -13.17 -8.00
C GLN A 109 -9.50 -12.65 -8.70
N ALA A 110 -10.61 -13.35 -8.52
CA ALA A 110 -11.91 -12.83 -8.90
C ALA A 110 -12.35 -11.72 -7.92
N PRO A 111 -12.96 -10.62 -8.39
CA PRO A 111 -13.31 -9.49 -7.53
C PRO A 111 -14.22 -9.83 -6.35
N ASP A 112 -15.06 -10.85 -6.49
CA ASP A 112 -16.00 -11.33 -5.47
C ASP A 112 -15.35 -12.21 -4.41
N THR A 113 -14.12 -12.65 -4.62
CA THR A 113 -13.36 -13.47 -3.65
C THR A 113 -12.45 -12.64 -2.75
N VAL A 114 -12.20 -11.37 -3.10
CA VAL A 114 -11.34 -10.48 -2.33
C VAL A 114 -12.18 -9.66 -1.35
N PRO A 115 -11.88 -9.71 -0.04
CA PRO A 115 -12.69 -9.04 1.00
C PRO A 115 -12.55 -7.52 1.01
N LEU A 116 -11.63 -6.95 0.23
CA LEU A 116 -11.40 -5.51 0.16
C LEU A 116 -12.33 -4.83 -0.84
N ARG A 117 -12.73 -3.61 -0.54
CA ARG A 117 -13.47 -2.76 -1.48
C ARG A 117 -12.64 -2.47 -2.73
N GLN A 118 -13.24 -2.74 -3.86
CA GLN A 118 -12.62 -2.51 -5.16
C GLN A 118 -12.93 -1.11 -5.69
N VAL A 119 -12.10 -0.63 -6.62
CA VAL A 119 -12.33 0.65 -7.30
C VAL A 119 -13.73 0.67 -7.93
N GLY A 120 -14.48 1.75 -7.68
CA GLY A 120 -15.87 1.90 -8.13
C GLY A 120 -16.93 1.37 -7.16
N GLN A 121 -16.55 0.65 -6.12
CA GLN A 121 -17.48 0.24 -5.07
C GLN A 121 -17.62 1.34 -4.00
N PRO A 122 -18.81 1.50 -3.40
CA PRO A 122 -19.01 2.48 -2.32
C PRO A 122 -18.18 2.10 -1.09
N MET A 123 -17.53 3.10 -0.47
CA MET A 123 -16.88 2.93 0.83
C MET A 123 -17.92 2.65 1.92
N VAL A 124 -17.57 1.76 2.87
CA VAL A 124 -18.42 1.46 4.02
C VAL A 124 -18.40 2.65 4.99
N PRO A 125 -19.56 3.22 5.35
CA PRO A 125 -19.62 4.29 6.34
C PRO A 125 -19.45 3.72 7.75
N ILE A 126 -18.25 3.90 8.31
CA ILE A 126 -17.89 3.41 9.64
C ILE A 126 -17.87 4.57 10.61
N ASP A 127 -18.41 4.34 11.78
CA ASP A 127 -18.35 5.24 12.93
C ASP A 127 -16.96 5.13 13.58
N SER A 128 -15.92 5.50 12.83
CA SER A 128 -14.53 5.37 13.25
C SER A 128 -14.24 6.17 14.52
N PRO A 129 -13.27 5.74 15.36
CA PRO A 129 -12.89 6.43 16.59
C PRO A 129 -12.48 7.88 16.35
N THR A 130 -12.86 8.76 17.28
CA THR A 130 -12.50 10.20 17.26
C THR A 130 -12.00 10.65 18.64
N VAL A 131 -11.41 11.84 18.71
CA VAL A 131 -10.96 12.42 19.97
C VAL A 131 -12.11 12.61 20.98
N ASP A 132 -13.33 12.87 20.49
CA ASP A 132 -14.54 13.04 21.33
C ASP A 132 -15.19 11.70 21.71
N ASN A 133 -14.96 10.66 20.92
CA ASN A 133 -15.47 9.32 21.15
C ASN A 133 -14.48 8.27 20.64
N ALA A 134 -13.53 7.90 21.46
CA ALA A 134 -12.46 6.97 21.12
C ALA A 134 -12.93 5.52 20.94
N ARG A 135 -14.17 5.15 21.32
CA ARG A 135 -14.75 3.81 21.14
C ARG A 135 -13.86 2.67 21.66
N GLY A 136 -13.09 2.94 22.70
CA GLY A 136 -12.19 1.98 23.32
C GLY A 136 -10.77 1.95 22.72
N VAL A 137 -10.47 2.79 21.76
CA VAL A 137 -9.12 2.96 21.20
C VAL A 137 -8.29 3.87 22.10
N ASP A 138 -7.16 3.39 22.59
CA ASP A 138 -6.26 4.11 23.48
C ASP A 138 -4.80 3.66 23.25
N PRO A 139 -3.92 4.57 22.78
CA PRO A 139 -4.19 5.97 22.41
C PRO A 139 -4.97 6.10 21.10
N ILE A 140 -5.71 7.19 20.94
CA ILE A 140 -6.46 7.50 19.72
C ILE A 140 -5.56 7.70 18.51
N CYS A 141 -4.30 8.04 18.73
CA CYS A 141 -3.25 8.19 17.73
C CYS A 141 -1.91 7.79 18.34
N THR A 142 -1.20 6.89 17.69
CA THR A 142 0.15 6.46 18.12
C THR A 142 1.28 7.30 17.55
N SER A 143 0.97 8.33 16.72
CA SER A 143 1.96 9.33 16.30
C SER A 143 2.38 10.24 17.49
N VAL A 144 3.62 10.71 17.47
CA VAL A 144 4.14 11.65 18.47
C VAL A 144 4.70 12.90 17.78
N PRO A 145 4.02 14.06 17.91
CA PRO A 145 2.74 14.30 18.61
C PRO A 145 1.55 13.63 17.90
N PRO A 146 0.42 13.41 18.59
CA PRO A 146 -0.80 12.90 17.95
C PRO A 146 -1.25 13.78 16.80
N CYS A 147 -1.68 13.16 15.70
CA CYS A 147 -2.13 13.90 14.53
C CYS A 147 -3.54 14.50 14.71
N SER A 148 -3.89 15.48 13.88
CA SER A 148 -5.17 16.18 13.93
C SER A 148 -6.32 15.48 13.19
N LEU A 149 -6.13 14.28 12.63
CA LEU A 149 -7.05 13.62 11.71
C LEU A 149 -8.09 12.72 12.37
N HIS A 150 -8.29 12.85 13.70
CA HIS A 150 -9.29 12.09 14.49
C HIS A 150 -10.46 12.95 14.95
N THR A 151 -10.80 14.04 14.22
CA THR A 151 -11.84 14.98 14.60
C THR A 151 -13.22 14.61 14.06
N GLN A 152 -13.30 13.71 13.09
CA GLN A 152 -14.55 13.25 12.50
C GLN A 152 -14.51 11.76 12.21
N THR A 153 -15.68 11.12 12.19
CA THR A 153 -15.79 9.71 11.79
C THR A 153 -15.71 9.55 10.27
N LEU A 154 -15.33 8.38 9.76
CA LEU A 154 -15.40 8.09 8.33
C LEU A 154 -16.84 8.26 7.80
N ALA A 155 -17.85 7.80 8.56
CA ALA A 155 -19.25 7.98 8.19
C ALA A 155 -19.65 9.45 8.03
N ALA A 156 -19.22 10.33 8.95
CA ALA A 156 -19.47 11.76 8.87
C ALA A 156 -18.75 12.39 7.67
N ALA A 157 -17.49 12.01 7.43
CA ALA A 157 -16.73 12.48 6.27
C ALA A 157 -17.42 12.12 4.95
N LEU A 158 -17.83 10.85 4.79
CA LEU A 158 -18.53 10.37 3.59
C LEU A 158 -19.89 11.05 3.36
N ALA A 159 -20.59 11.43 4.43
CA ALA A 159 -21.87 12.13 4.34
C ALA A 159 -21.76 13.55 3.73
N THR A 160 -20.59 14.17 3.73
CA THR A 160 -20.37 15.49 3.11
C THR A 160 -20.44 15.46 1.59
N ARG A 161 -20.28 14.29 0.96
CA ARG A 161 -20.13 14.07 -0.49
C ARG A 161 -18.89 14.73 -1.10
N GLU A 162 -17.97 15.19 -0.27
CA GLU A 162 -16.64 15.62 -0.70
C GLU A 162 -15.71 14.38 -0.84
N PRO A 163 -14.65 14.47 -1.63
CA PRO A 163 -13.64 13.42 -1.64
C PRO A 163 -13.10 13.13 -0.24
N VAL A 164 -12.89 11.88 0.09
CA VAL A 164 -12.36 11.44 1.39
C VAL A 164 -11.06 10.67 1.19
N ALA A 165 -10.02 11.06 1.90
CA ALA A 165 -8.78 10.30 2.05
C ALA A 165 -8.76 9.65 3.44
N LEU A 166 -8.92 8.33 3.47
CA LEU A 166 -8.81 7.52 4.68
C LEU A 166 -7.40 6.91 4.74
N LEU A 167 -6.69 7.16 5.83
CA LEU A 167 -5.47 6.44 6.18
C LEU A 167 -5.76 5.54 7.37
N ILE A 168 -5.50 4.23 7.21
CA ILE A 168 -5.49 3.26 8.30
C ILE A 168 -4.02 2.94 8.58
N SER A 169 -3.51 3.35 9.72
CA SER A 169 -2.11 3.15 10.09
C SER A 169 -1.89 3.15 11.60
N THR A 170 -0.74 2.66 12.02
CA THR A 170 -0.31 2.64 13.42
C THR A 170 1.16 3.08 13.51
N PRO A 171 1.44 4.38 13.56
CA PRO A 171 2.80 4.92 13.49
C PRO A 171 3.82 4.28 14.43
N GLN A 172 3.46 4.03 15.68
CA GLN A 172 4.37 3.46 16.70
C GLN A 172 4.54 1.94 16.59
N PHE A 173 3.54 1.22 16.08
CA PHE A 173 3.53 -0.24 16.06
C PHE A 173 3.64 -0.83 14.64
N CYS A 174 4.04 -0.02 13.68
CA CYS A 174 4.19 -0.41 12.29
C CYS A 174 5.42 -1.30 12.08
N GLN A 175 5.21 -2.56 11.76
CA GLN A 175 6.29 -3.53 11.54
C GLN A 175 7.21 -3.16 10.36
N SER A 176 6.65 -2.51 9.33
CA SER A 176 7.41 -2.05 8.16
C SER A 176 8.08 -0.68 8.35
N GLY A 177 7.77 0.03 9.44
CA GLY A 177 8.31 1.37 9.72
C GLY A 177 7.79 2.49 8.81
N VAL A 178 6.85 2.22 7.89
CA VAL A 178 6.37 3.20 6.90
C VAL A 178 5.15 4.01 7.36
N CYS A 179 4.42 3.56 8.38
CA CYS A 179 3.15 4.19 8.78
C CYS A 179 3.31 5.64 9.24
N GLY A 180 4.36 5.93 10.01
CA GLY A 180 4.69 7.30 10.42
C GLY A 180 4.99 8.19 9.23
N PRO A 181 5.99 7.86 8.39
CA PRO A 181 6.31 8.62 7.19
C PRO A 181 5.13 8.82 6.22
N VAL A 182 4.24 7.83 6.07
CA VAL A 182 3.04 7.97 5.24
C VAL A 182 2.05 8.94 5.86
N LEU A 183 1.85 8.91 7.18
CA LEU A 183 1.00 9.87 7.88
C LEU A 183 1.54 11.29 7.77
N ASP A 184 2.85 11.49 7.95
CA ASP A 184 3.51 12.80 7.82
C ASP A 184 3.36 13.34 6.39
N THR A 185 3.53 12.49 5.39
CA THR A 185 3.32 12.83 3.97
C THR A 185 1.88 13.27 3.72
N LEU A 186 0.89 12.51 4.23
CA LEU A 186 -0.52 12.84 4.09
C LEU A 186 -0.83 14.21 4.71
N ILE A 187 -0.34 14.46 5.92
CA ILE A 187 -0.52 15.74 6.62
C ILE A 187 0.13 16.88 5.82
N GLY A 188 1.31 16.66 5.26
CA GLY A 188 2.02 17.63 4.43
C GLY A 188 1.25 18.06 3.19
N PHE A 189 0.49 17.15 2.58
CA PHE A 189 -0.33 17.45 1.39
C PHE A 189 -1.70 18.11 1.71
N MET A 190 -2.20 18.01 2.93
CA MET A 190 -3.53 18.55 3.28
C MET A 190 -3.76 20.01 2.85
N PRO A 191 -2.80 20.94 3.01
CA PRO A 191 -3.00 22.32 2.59
C PRO A 191 -3.26 22.52 1.09
N GLU A 192 -2.80 21.59 0.26
CA GLU A 192 -2.98 21.63 -1.19
C GLU A 192 -4.34 21.07 -1.63
N PHE A 193 -4.99 20.24 -0.79
CA PHE A 193 -6.24 19.54 -1.09
C PHE A 193 -7.37 19.96 -0.16
N THR A 194 -7.69 21.25 -0.14
CA THR A 194 -8.68 21.85 0.79
C THR A 194 -10.12 21.34 0.61
N SER A 195 -10.45 20.73 -0.52
CA SER A 195 -11.75 20.10 -0.80
C SER A 195 -11.80 18.62 -0.43
N VAL A 196 -10.72 18.04 0.11
CA VAL A 196 -10.66 16.64 0.53
C VAL A 196 -10.83 16.54 2.05
N ARG A 197 -11.66 15.61 2.50
CA ARG A 197 -11.77 15.26 3.92
C ARG A 197 -10.71 14.20 4.25
N PHE A 198 -9.88 14.47 5.24
CA PHE A 198 -8.85 13.54 5.69
C PHE A 198 -9.29 12.89 7.00
N VAL A 199 -9.16 11.58 7.08
CA VAL A 199 -9.47 10.77 8.26
C VAL A 199 -8.31 9.81 8.51
N HIS A 200 -7.83 9.74 9.73
CA HIS A 200 -6.88 8.73 10.18
C HIS A 200 -7.57 7.80 11.18
N ALA A 201 -7.36 6.50 11.03
CA ALA A 201 -7.81 5.49 11.97
C ALA A 201 -6.64 4.61 12.40
N GLU A 202 -6.49 4.42 13.72
CA GLU A 202 -5.53 3.47 14.28
C GLU A 202 -5.92 2.03 13.93
N VAL A 203 -4.89 1.17 13.84
CA VAL A 203 -5.06 -0.26 13.56
C VAL A 203 -5.50 -1.01 14.81
N TYR A 204 -4.92 -0.71 15.98
CA TYR A 204 -5.12 -1.45 17.21
C TYR A 204 -5.95 -0.68 18.21
N ASN A 205 -6.82 -1.39 18.95
CA ASN A 205 -7.63 -0.78 20.01
C ASN A 205 -6.78 -0.34 21.21
N ARG A 206 -5.90 -1.23 21.69
CA ARG A 206 -5.01 -0.99 22.84
C ARG A 206 -3.68 -1.67 22.59
N PRO A 207 -2.82 -1.06 21.78
CA PRO A 207 -1.53 -1.66 21.48
C PRO A 207 -0.64 -1.72 22.74
N ASN A 208 0.01 -2.85 22.95
CA ASN A 208 0.88 -3.08 24.10
C ASN A 208 2.34 -2.79 23.74
N ASN A 209 2.97 -1.88 24.46
CA ASN A 209 4.41 -1.63 24.37
C ASN A 209 5.19 -2.80 24.96
N GLY A 210 5.88 -3.56 24.12
CA GLY A 210 6.72 -4.69 24.52
C GLY A 210 6.07 -6.07 24.43
N GLY A 211 4.87 -6.15 23.85
CA GLY A 211 4.17 -7.38 23.54
C GLY A 211 3.59 -7.38 22.14
N ASP A 212 2.67 -8.29 21.85
CA ASP A 212 1.90 -8.27 20.61
C ASP A 212 0.95 -7.06 20.59
N PRO A 213 1.11 -6.10 19.66
CA PRO A 213 0.24 -4.94 19.58
C PRO A 213 -1.21 -5.31 19.28
N ALA A 214 -1.46 -6.46 18.66
CA ALA A 214 -2.80 -6.95 18.33
C ALA A 214 -3.53 -7.59 19.52
N ALA A 215 -2.86 -7.84 20.66
CA ALA A 215 -3.46 -8.49 21.83
C ALA A 215 -4.68 -7.74 22.40
N GLY A 216 -4.76 -6.42 22.21
CA GLY A 216 -5.91 -5.59 22.58
C GLY A 216 -7.04 -5.54 21.54
N GLY A 217 -6.91 -6.28 20.44
CA GLY A 217 -7.80 -6.28 19.30
C GLY A 217 -7.49 -5.20 18.27
N VAL A 218 -8.03 -5.36 17.08
CA VAL A 218 -7.99 -4.38 15.98
C VAL A 218 -9.26 -3.52 15.97
N THR A 219 -9.16 -2.32 15.40
CA THR A 219 -10.31 -1.41 15.34
C THR A 219 -11.34 -1.86 14.30
N ASP A 220 -12.60 -1.47 14.48
CA ASP A 220 -13.67 -1.75 13.51
C ASP A 220 -13.36 -1.20 12.11
N THR A 221 -12.58 -0.13 12.04
CA THR A 221 -12.17 0.47 10.76
C THR A 221 -11.28 -0.45 9.91
N VAL A 222 -10.53 -1.35 10.56
CA VAL A 222 -9.66 -2.33 9.87
C VAL A 222 -10.46 -3.54 9.40
N THR A 223 -11.54 -3.91 10.12
CA THR A 223 -12.29 -5.15 9.89
C THR A 223 -13.55 -4.98 9.03
N ALA A 224 -13.92 -3.76 8.70
CA ALA A 224 -15.10 -3.42 7.89
C ALA A 224 -14.82 -3.34 6.39
#